data_8e9e50ef18b59dbb2608ca8e2995909e
#
_entry.id   8e9e50ef18b59dbb2608ca8e2995909e
#
_cell.length_a   1.000
_cell.length_b   1.000
_cell.length_c   1.000
_cell.angle_alpha   90.00
_cell.angle_beta   90.00
_cell.angle_gamma   90.00
#
_symmetry.space_group_name_H-M   'P 1'
#
loop_
_entity.id
_entity.type
_entity.pdbx_description
1 polymer ?
#
loop_
_entity_poly.entity_id
_entity_poly.type
_entity_poly.pdbx_seq_one_letter_code
_entity_poly.pdbx_strand_id
1 'polypeptide(L)'
;MKNLEAKFRLVDLVEAERRATAIGYTRRATLEQRDTFFRVANGKLKLREETGSAVLIFYHRIESGPLMLSNYEIVQVAEPARTLRMLEDALGTIAVVEKVRTLMMRDNVRLHLDRVARLGLFGEIEAVIADGEDPERSRGAVDEIVAALGVTPSDLIDVSYFEMLATR
;
A
#
# COMPACT_ATOMS: atom_id res chain seq x y z
N MET A 1 -2.68 11.04 -9.69
CA MET A 1 -3.41 9.75 -9.79
C MET A 1 -4.22 9.56 -8.52
N LYS A 2 -5.39 8.95 -8.60
CA LYS A 2 -6.26 8.67 -7.46
C LYS A 2 -6.41 7.17 -7.28
N ASN A 3 -6.39 6.71 -6.03
CA ASN A 3 -6.68 5.33 -5.67
C ASN A 3 -7.80 5.28 -4.65
N LEU A 4 -8.68 4.30 -4.81
CA LEU A 4 -9.56 3.83 -3.74
C LEU A 4 -8.84 2.67 -3.04
N GLU A 5 -8.60 2.79 -1.74
CA GLU A 5 -7.77 1.87 -0.97
C GLU A 5 -8.56 1.27 0.20
N ALA A 6 -8.35 -0.02 0.45
CA ALA A 6 -8.78 -0.68 1.69
C ALA A 6 -7.61 -1.50 2.24
N LYS A 7 -7.36 -1.40 3.54
CA LYS A 7 -6.35 -2.17 4.25
C LYS A 7 -7.00 -3.01 5.34
N PHE A 8 -6.50 -4.24 5.55
CA PHE A 8 -7.05 -5.16 6.52
C PHE A 8 -6.00 -6.14 7.05
N ARG A 9 -6.27 -6.73 8.21
CA ARG A 9 -5.45 -7.80 8.76
C ARG A 9 -5.75 -9.12 8.07
N LEU A 10 -4.71 -9.96 7.95
CA LEU A 10 -4.82 -11.34 7.48
C LEU A 10 -4.16 -12.28 8.48
N VAL A 11 -4.60 -13.52 8.49
CA VAL A 11 -4.02 -14.61 9.30
C VAL A 11 -3.21 -15.58 8.45
N ASP A 12 -3.53 -15.69 7.17
CA ASP A 12 -2.89 -16.61 6.23
C ASP A 12 -2.82 -16.00 4.81
N LEU A 13 -1.58 -15.73 4.32
CA LEU A 13 -1.37 -15.18 2.98
C LEU A 13 -1.58 -16.22 1.88
N VAL A 14 -1.31 -17.50 2.15
CA VAL A 14 -1.47 -18.59 1.16
C VAL A 14 -2.95 -18.82 0.88
N GLU A 15 -3.76 -18.85 1.93
CA GLU A 15 -5.21 -18.97 1.78
C GLU A 15 -5.81 -17.72 1.12
N ALA A 16 -5.34 -16.52 1.47
CA ALA A 16 -5.76 -15.28 0.81
C ALA A 16 -5.43 -15.28 -0.68
N GLU A 17 -4.22 -15.70 -1.07
CA GLU A 17 -3.81 -15.83 -2.47
C GLU A 17 -4.69 -16.87 -3.21
N ARG A 18 -4.97 -18.02 -2.59
CA ARG A 18 -5.84 -19.05 -3.17
C ARG A 18 -7.26 -18.53 -3.42
N ARG A 19 -7.86 -17.82 -2.47
CA ARG A 19 -9.19 -17.22 -2.60
C ARG A 19 -9.23 -16.14 -3.68
N ALA A 20 -8.23 -15.26 -3.72
CA ALA A 20 -8.12 -14.24 -4.75
C ALA A 20 -7.98 -14.87 -6.15
N THR A 21 -7.18 -15.93 -6.29
CA THR A 21 -7.03 -16.65 -7.56
C THR A 21 -8.35 -17.25 -8.03
N ALA A 22 -9.18 -17.79 -7.12
CA ALA A 22 -10.47 -18.37 -7.44
C ALA A 22 -11.46 -17.37 -8.07
N ILE A 23 -11.29 -16.07 -7.84
CA ILE A 23 -12.09 -14.99 -8.44
C ILE A 23 -11.34 -14.20 -9.52
N GLY A 24 -10.29 -14.79 -10.09
CA GLY A 24 -9.60 -14.28 -11.28
C GLY A 24 -8.41 -13.36 -11.05
N TYR A 25 -7.95 -13.17 -9.81
CA TYR A 25 -6.70 -12.46 -9.58
C TYR A 25 -5.50 -13.31 -9.98
N THR A 26 -4.52 -12.69 -10.62
CA THR A 26 -3.28 -13.35 -11.03
C THR A 26 -2.08 -12.72 -10.33
N ARG A 27 -1.18 -13.56 -9.82
CA ARG A 27 0.08 -13.11 -9.22
C ARG A 27 0.97 -12.48 -10.30
N ARG A 28 1.49 -11.30 -10.07
CA ARG A 28 2.37 -10.55 -10.97
C ARG A 28 3.81 -10.51 -10.49
N ALA A 29 4.02 -10.32 -9.18
CA ALA A 29 5.35 -10.19 -8.61
C ALA A 29 5.36 -10.56 -7.13
N THR A 30 6.56 -10.84 -6.63
CA THR A 30 6.90 -10.76 -5.20
C THR A 30 7.98 -9.70 -5.06
N LEU A 31 7.73 -8.72 -4.21
CA LEU A 31 8.55 -7.52 -4.04
C LEU A 31 9.08 -7.45 -2.61
N GLU A 32 10.38 -7.30 -2.47
CA GLU A 32 10.99 -6.92 -1.20
C GLU A 32 11.09 -5.40 -1.19
N GLN A 33 10.40 -4.76 -0.25
CA GLN A 33 10.26 -3.31 -0.19
C GLN A 33 10.74 -2.78 1.14
N ARG A 34 11.51 -1.69 1.07
CA ARG A 34 11.88 -0.86 2.22
C ARG A 34 11.37 0.55 1.99
N ASP A 35 10.40 0.98 2.78
CA ASP A 35 9.82 2.32 2.75
C ASP A 35 10.39 3.15 3.92
N THR A 36 11.22 4.14 3.63
CA THR A 36 11.72 5.11 4.61
C THR A 36 10.85 6.35 4.59
N PHE A 37 10.17 6.66 5.69
CA PHE A 37 9.27 7.80 5.82
C PHE A 37 9.98 9.00 6.47
N PHE A 38 9.75 10.18 5.89
CA PHE A 38 10.37 11.43 6.31
C PHE A 38 9.36 12.39 6.93
N ARG A 39 9.86 13.27 7.81
CA ARG A 39 9.07 14.30 8.44
C ARG A 39 8.80 15.43 7.42
N VAL A 40 7.52 15.68 7.13
CA VAL A 40 7.07 16.75 6.25
C VAL A 40 5.93 17.52 6.90
N ALA A 41 5.77 18.78 6.52
CA ALA A 41 4.70 19.64 7.06
C ALA A 41 3.31 19.21 6.59
N ASN A 42 3.20 18.70 5.36
CA ASN A 42 1.94 18.29 4.74
C ASN A 42 2.07 16.93 4.07
N GLY A 43 1.00 16.11 4.13
CA GLY A 43 0.98 14.81 3.49
C GLY A 43 1.96 13.82 4.09
N LYS A 44 2.40 12.88 3.29
CA LYS A 44 3.37 11.83 3.63
C LYS A 44 4.39 11.69 2.51
N LEU A 45 5.67 11.69 2.86
CA LEU A 45 6.78 11.49 1.94
C LEU A 45 7.55 10.24 2.35
N LYS A 46 7.81 9.37 1.38
CA LYS A 46 8.65 8.19 1.58
C LYS A 46 9.55 7.92 0.39
N LEU A 47 10.74 7.42 0.67
CA LEU A 47 11.58 6.74 -0.31
C LEU A 47 11.26 5.24 -0.22
N ARG A 48 10.84 4.66 -1.33
CA ARG A 48 10.69 3.21 -1.48
C ARG A 48 11.88 2.67 -2.25
N GLU A 49 12.54 1.70 -1.66
CA GLU A 49 13.61 0.93 -2.27
C GLU A 49 13.11 -0.50 -2.54
N GLU A 50 13.36 -0.99 -3.75
CA GLU A 50 13.10 -2.37 -4.19
C GLU A 50 14.34 -2.89 -4.89
N THR A 51 14.41 -4.21 -5.15
CA THR A 51 15.52 -4.77 -5.90
C THR A 51 15.65 -4.14 -7.29
N GLY A 52 16.71 -3.36 -7.50
CA GLY A 52 17.03 -2.72 -8.77
C GLY A 52 16.27 -1.42 -9.08
N SER A 53 15.44 -0.92 -8.17
CA SER A 53 14.72 0.34 -8.36
C SER A 53 14.50 1.10 -7.06
N ALA A 54 14.33 2.42 -7.17
CA ALA A 54 13.87 3.25 -6.07
C ALA A 54 12.98 4.38 -6.56
N VAL A 55 11.98 4.73 -5.77
CA VAL A 55 11.04 5.81 -6.06
C VAL A 55 10.79 6.66 -4.82
N LEU A 56 10.66 7.96 -5.05
CA LEU A 56 10.15 8.90 -4.05
C LEU A 56 8.65 9.01 -4.26
N ILE A 57 7.88 8.80 -3.19
CA ILE A 57 6.42 8.83 -3.21
C ILE A 57 5.94 9.89 -2.24
N PHE A 58 5.23 10.89 -2.77
CA PHE A 58 4.47 11.84 -1.96
C PHE A 58 2.99 11.57 -2.11
N TYR A 59 2.27 11.52 -0.99
CA TYR A 59 0.82 11.34 -1.02
C TYR A 59 0.12 12.03 0.14
N HIS A 60 -1.15 12.36 -0.07
CA HIS A 60 -2.05 12.80 0.99
C HIS A 60 -3.43 12.17 0.81
N ARG A 61 -4.05 11.86 1.93
CA ARG A 61 -5.42 11.33 1.97
C ARG A 61 -6.40 12.48 1.76
N ILE A 62 -7.39 12.27 0.90
CA ILE A 62 -8.49 13.21 0.65
C ILE A 62 -9.65 12.89 1.58
N GLU A 63 -9.88 11.59 1.80
CA GLU A 63 -10.95 11.07 2.65
C GLU A 63 -10.38 10.05 3.64
N SER A 64 -10.98 9.99 4.83
CA SER A 64 -10.65 9.02 5.87
C SER A 64 -11.82 8.07 6.09
N GLY A 65 -11.52 6.81 6.43
CA GLY A 65 -12.50 5.77 6.68
C GLY A 65 -11.97 4.40 6.25
N PRO A 66 -12.79 3.36 6.28
CA PRO A 66 -12.40 2.01 5.88
C PRO A 66 -12.05 1.90 4.39
N LEU A 67 -12.62 2.79 3.54
CA LEU A 67 -12.20 3.02 2.16
C LEU A 67 -11.59 4.42 2.07
N MET A 68 -10.32 4.49 1.67
CA MET A 68 -9.55 5.73 1.63
C MET A 68 -9.33 6.16 0.19
N LEU A 69 -9.59 7.44 -0.08
CA LEU A 69 -9.19 8.09 -1.34
C LEU A 69 -7.91 8.87 -1.12
N SER A 70 -6.88 8.59 -1.92
CA SER A 70 -5.60 9.28 -1.84
C SER A 70 -5.14 9.82 -3.20
N ASN A 71 -4.50 10.99 -3.16
CA ASN A 71 -3.70 11.51 -4.27
C ASN A 71 -2.23 11.20 -4.03
N TYR A 72 -1.53 10.79 -5.08
CA TYR A 72 -0.11 10.50 -4.97
C TYR A 72 0.67 10.92 -6.23
N GLU A 73 1.94 11.24 -6.00
CA GLU A 73 2.94 11.50 -7.02
C GLU A 73 4.13 10.58 -6.80
N ILE A 74 4.70 10.08 -7.89
CA ILE A 74 5.84 9.15 -7.87
C ILE A 74 6.94 9.71 -8.78
N VAL A 75 8.17 9.77 -8.25
CA VAL A 75 9.36 10.18 -9.00
C VAL A 75 10.41 9.08 -8.89
N GLN A 76 10.98 8.69 -10.04
CA GLN A 76 12.10 7.74 -10.07
C GLN A 76 13.36 8.34 -9.44
N VAL A 77 14.08 7.53 -8.66
CA VAL A 77 15.31 7.95 -7.99
C VAL A 77 16.50 7.20 -8.55
N ALA A 78 17.38 7.91 -9.23
CA ALA A 78 18.57 7.32 -9.86
C ALA A 78 19.67 6.97 -8.86
N GLU A 79 19.80 7.73 -7.77
CA GLU A 79 20.82 7.56 -6.73
C GLU A 79 20.19 7.34 -5.34
N PRO A 80 19.63 6.14 -5.05
CA PRO A 80 18.84 5.90 -3.83
C PRO A 80 19.59 6.23 -2.54
N ALA A 81 20.82 5.72 -2.39
CA ALA A 81 21.62 5.91 -1.18
C ALA A 81 21.98 7.39 -0.93
N ARG A 82 22.20 8.17 -1.99
CA ARG A 82 22.47 9.61 -1.87
C ARG A 82 21.21 10.37 -1.52
N THR A 83 20.11 10.04 -2.18
CA THR A 83 18.79 10.65 -1.93
C THR A 83 18.36 10.36 -0.48
N LEU A 84 18.51 9.11 -0.01
CA LEU A 84 18.20 8.73 1.37
C LEU A 84 18.93 9.63 2.36
N ARG A 85 20.26 9.72 2.28
CA ARG A 85 21.06 10.57 3.18
C ARG A 85 20.63 12.03 3.15
N MET A 86 20.42 12.60 1.95
CA MET A 86 19.97 14.00 1.82
C MET A 86 18.62 14.24 2.50
N LEU A 87 17.69 13.32 2.34
CA LEU A 87 16.35 13.44 2.96
C LEU A 87 16.39 13.19 4.47
N GLU A 88 17.23 12.27 4.94
CA GLU A 88 17.47 12.05 6.37
C GLU A 88 18.06 13.30 7.03
N ASP A 89 19.09 13.90 6.42
CA ASP A 89 19.73 15.10 6.93
C ASP A 89 18.79 16.33 6.92
N ALA A 90 18.00 16.47 5.84
CA ALA A 90 17.15 17.64 5.66
C ALA A 90 15.83 17.56 6.45
N LEU A 91 15.21 16.39 6.54
CA LEU A 91 13.85 16.22 7.04
C LEU A 91 13.77 15.36 8.31
N GLY A 92 14.74 14.48 8.53
CA GLY A 92 14.71 13.45 9.56
C GLY A 92 13.78 12.28 9.21
N THR A 93 14.21 11.07 9.57
CA THR A 93 13.43 9.84 9.41
C THR A 93 12.44 9.70 10.57
N ILE A 94 11.19 9.33 10.29
CA ILE A 94 10.16 9.02 11.31
C ILE A 94 9.92 7.53 11.47
N ALA A 95 10.02 6.74 10.40
CA ALA A 95 9.91 5.29 10.47
C ALA A 95 10.47 4.61 9.22
N VAL A 96 10.86 3.36 9.38
CA VAL A 96 11.22 2.45 8.28
C VAL A 96 10.27 1.26 8.32
N VAL A 97 9.62 0.98 7.20
CA VAL A 97 8.72 -0.16 7.00
C VAL A 97 9.36 -1.12 6.03
N GLU A 98 9.67 -2.32 6.49
CA GLU A 98 10.18 -3.41 5.66
C GLU A 98 9.09 -4.45 5.46
N LYS A 99 8.90 -4.89 4.22
CA LYS A 99 7.88 -5.88 3.90
C LYS A 99 8.24 -6.72 2.68
N VAL A 100 7.70 -7.93 2.66
CA VAL A 100 7.60 -8.76 1.45
C VAL A 100 6.15 -8.69 0.98
N ARG A 101 5.96 -8.23 -0.25
CA ARG A 101 4.67 -8.00 -0.88
C ARG A 101 4.45 -8.96 -2.04
N THR A 102 3.37 -9.74 -2.00
CA THR A 102 2.86 -10.42 -3.19
C THR A 102 1.86 -9.49 -3.88
N LEU A 103 2.16 -9.10 -5.12
CA LEU A 103 1.27 -8.31 -5.96
C LEU A 103 0.41 -9.25 -6.80
N MET A 104 -0.90 -9.14 -6.65
CA MET A 104 -1.90 -9.78 -7.51
C MET A 104 -2.73 -8.72 -8.21
N MET A 105 -3.20 -9.02 -9.41
CA MET A 105 -3.98 -8.07 -10.21
C MET A 105 -5.17 -8.74 -10.88
N ARG A 106 -6.28 -8.00 -10.96
CA ARG A 106 -7.42 -8.25 -11.84
C ARG A 106 -7.91 -6.89 -12.34
N ASP A 107 -7.91 -6.70 -13.65
CA ASP A 107 -8.24 -5.43 -14.30
C ASP A 107 -7.43 -4.24 -13.74
N ASN A 108 -8.10 -3.19 -13.27
CA ASN A 108 -7.49 -2.02 -12.64
C ASN A 108 -7.33 -2.15 -11.11
N VAL A 109 -7.65 -3.33 -10.53
CA VAL A 109 -7.57 -3.56 -9.08
C VAL A 109 -6.31 -4.36 -8.75
N ARG A 110 -5.51 -3.82 -7.84
CA ARG A 110 -4.34 -4.45 -7.24
C ARG A 110 -4.71 -4.99 -5.87
N LEU A 111 -4.35 -6.24 -5.62
CA LEU A 111 -4.35 -6.83 -4.29
C LEU A 111 -2.91 -7.04 -3.85
N HIS A 112 -2.55 -6.46 -2.75
CA HIS A 112 -1.27 -6.63 -2.10
C HIS A 112 -1.44 -7.56 -0.89
N LEU A 113 -0.69 -8.65 -0.87
CA LEU A 113 -0.60 -9.54 0.28
C LEU A 113 0.76 -9.31 0.94
N ASP A 114 0.76 -8.67 2.09
CA ASP A 114 1.96 -8.13 2.74
C ASP A 114 2.33 -8.92 4.00
N ARG A 115 3.59 -9.34 4.07
CA ARG A 115 4.26 -9.70 5.31
C ARG A 115 5.10 -8.52 5.76
N VAL A 116 4.64 -7.79 6.77
CA VAL A 116 5.30 -6.58 7.28
C VAL A 116 6.12 -6.93 8.53
N ALA A 117 7.41 -6.61 8.50
CA ALA A 117 8.30 -6.85 9.62
C ALA A 117 7.78 -6.18 10.90
N ARG A 118 7.79 -6.92 12.01
CA ARG A 118 7.31 -6.49 13.32
C ARG A 118 5.79 -6.25 13.44
N LEU A 119 5.01 -6.25 12.35
CA LEU A 119 3.56 -6.01 12.39
C LEU A 119 2.73 -7.25 12.10
N GLY A 120 3.16 -8.12 11.18
CA GLY A 120 2.42 -9.33 10.81
C GLY A 120 1.93 -9.33 9.37
N LEU A 121 0.75 -9.91 9.13
CA LEU A 121 0.19 -10.17 7.81
C LEU A 121 -0.97 -9.22 7.51
N PHE A 122 -0.97 -8.67 6.30
CA PHE A 122 -1.97 -7.69 5.88
C PHE A 122 -2.37 -7.89 4.42
N GLY A 123 -3.58 -7.45 4.10
CA GLY A 123 -4.03 -7.21 2.74
C GLY A 123 -4.23 -5.72 2.51
N GLU A 124 -3.96 -5.27 1.29
CA GLU A 124 -4.24 -3.92 0.83
C GLU A 124 -4.79 -4.00 -0.58
N ILE A 125 -5.96 -3.43 -0.80
CA ILE A 125 -6.59 -3.34 -2.10
C ILE A 125 -6.42 -1.91 -2.59
N GLU A 126 -6.00 -1.77 -3.84
CA GLU A 126 -5.90 -0.48 -4.52
C GLU A 126 -6.64 -0.57 -5.86
N ALA A 127 -7.73 0.16 -6.00
CA ALA A 127 -8.38 0.37 -7.28
C ALA A 127 -7.93 1.71 -7.86
N VAL A 128 -7.23 1.67 -8.98
CA VAL A 128 -6.77 2.88 -9.68
C VAL A 128 -7.95 3.51 -10.42
N ILE A 129 -8.23 4.77 -10.11
CA ILE A 129 -9.30 5.54 -10.74
C ILE A 129 -8.67 6.43 -11.80
N ALA A 130 -9.05 6.24 -13.07
CA ALA A 130 -8.63 7.13 -14.15
C ALA A 130 -9.33 8.50 -14.04
N ASP A 131 -8.72 9.53 -14.60
CA ASP A 131 -9.30 10.86 -14.61
C ASP A 131 -10.65 10.86 -15.35
N GLY A 132 -11.70 11.29 -14.63
CA GLY A 132 -13.08 11.29 -15.14
C GLY A 132 -13.89 10.01 -14.89
N GLU A 133 -13.28 8.96 -14.30
CA GLU A 133 -14.03 7.77 -13.87
C GLU A 133 -14.73 7.98 -12.53
N ASP A 134 -15.91 7.33 -12.43
CA ASP A 134 -16.70 7.32 -11.19
C ASP A 134 -16.07 6.33 -10.17
N PRO A 135 -15.69 6.78 -8.98
CA PRO A 135 -15.16 5.92 -7.92
C PRO A 135 -16.08 4.75 -7.54
N GLU A 136 -17.39 4.88 -7.71
CA GLU A 136 -18.37 3.84 -7.37
C GLU A 136 -18.19 2.56 -8.22
N ARG A 137 -17.70 2.68 -9.46
CA ARG A 137 -17.39 1.49 -10.29
C ARG A 137 -16.28 0.64 -9.67
N SER A 138 -15.29 1.29 -9.07
CA SER A 138 -14.19 0.60 -8.39
C SER A 138 -14.59 0.05 -7.02
N ARG A 139 -15.59 0.64 -6.37
CA ARG A 139 -16.11 0.17 -5.07
C ARG A 139 -16.63 -1.25 -5.15
N GLY A 140 -17.42 -1.60 -6.16
CA GLY A 140 -17.95 -2.96 -6.33
C GLY A 140 -16.86 -4.02 -6.46
N ALA A 141 -15.76 -3.71 -7.16
CA ALA A 141 -14.63 -4.63 -7.29
C ALA A 141 -13.83 -4.77 -5.96
N VAL A 142 -13.76 -3.69 -5.17
CA VAL A 142 -13.18 -3.74 -3.81
C VAL A 142 -14.03 -4.59 -2.88
N ASP A 143 -15.35 -4.40 -2.90
CA ASP A 143 -16.29 -5.16 -2.06
C ASP A 143 -16.26 -6.65 -2.39
N GLU A 144 -16.16 -7.02 -3.68
CA GLU A 144 -16.06 -8.41 -4.13
C GLU A 144 -14.83 -9.11 -3.56
N ILE A 145 -13.64 -8.49 -3.64
CA ILE A 145 -12.41 -9.11 -3.12
C ILE A 145 -12.41 -9.15 -1.59
N VAL A 146 -12.92 -8.12 -0.90
CA VAL A 146 -13.09 -8.10 0.55
C VAL A 146 -13.95 -9.27 1.00
N ALA A 147 -15.10 -9.49 0.33
CA ALA A 147 -15.99 -10.61 0.62
C ALA A 147 -15.33 -11.97 0.32
N ALA A 148 -14.66 -12.12 -0.83
CA ALA A 148 -13.99 -13.36 -1.21
C ALA A 148 -12.88 -13.76 -0.23
N LEU A 149 -12.15 -12.78 0.30
CA LEU A 149 -11.12 -13.01 1.31
C LEU A 149 -11.71 -13.31 2.70
N GLY A 150 -13.00 -13.09 2.91
CA GLY A 150 -13.67 -13.26 4.20
C GLY A 150 -13.29 -12.18 5.21
N VAL A 151 -12.90 -10.99 4.73
CA VAL A 151 -12.56 -9.83 5.55
C VAL A 151 -13.82 -9.26 6.17
N THR A 152 -13.79 -9.07 7.48
CA THR A 152 -14.88 -8.47 8.25
C THR A 152 -14.60 -6.99 8.56
N PRO A 153 -15.60 -6.19 8.94
CA PRO A 153 -15.37 -4.81 9.36
C PRO A 153 -14.34 -4.65 10.50
N SER A 154 -14.21 -5.64 11.37
CA SER A 154 -13.22 -5.64 12.46
C SER A 154 -11.78 -5.87 12.01
N ASP A 155 -11.58 -6.40 10.81
CA ASP A 155 -10.26 -6.62 10.22
C ASP A 155 -9.74 -5.37 9.51
N LEU A 156 -10.65 -4.43 9.16
CA LEU A 156 -10.30 -3.21 8.44
C LEU A 156 -9.42 -2.27 9.29
N ILE A 157 -8.47 -1.61 8.63
CA ILE A 157 -7.48 -0.75 9.25
C ILE A 157 -7.45 0.58 8.51
N ASP A 158 -7.58 1.67 9.25
CA ASP A 158 -7.56 3.05 8.75
C ASP A 158 -6.21 3.77 8.92
N VAL A 159 -5.23 3.10 9.55
CA VAL A 159 -3.88 3.64 9.79
C VAL A 159 -2.84 2.99 8.86
N SER A 160 -1.77 3.71 8.58
CA SER A 160 -0.66 3.21 7.79
C SER A 160 0.30 2.34 8.61
N TYR A 161 1.11 1.50 7.93
CA TYR A 161 2.11 0.66 8.62
C TYR A 161 3.10 1.48 9.45
N PHE A 162 3.52 2.68 8.98
CA PHE A 162 4.45 3.50 9.76
C PHE A 162 3.80 4.05 11.02
N GLU A 163 2.52 4.42 10.98
CA GLU A 163 1.76 4.85 12.18
C GLU A 163 1.65 3.72 13.20
N MET A 164 1.40 2.48 12.74
CA MET A 164 1.41 1.30 13.61
C MET A 164 2.77 1.04 14.26
N LEU A 165 3.88 1.37 13.57
CA LEU A 165 5.23 1.20 14.12
C LEU A 165 5.60 2.32 15.09
N ALA A 166 5.11 3.55 14.86
CA ALA A 166 5.40 4.71 15.69
C ALA A 166 4.69 4.68 17.06
N THR A 167 3.61 3.88 17.19
CA THR A 167 2.82 3.73 18.43
C THR A 167 3.28 2.57 19.31
N ARG A 168 4.35 1.86 18.93
CA ARG A 168 4.98 0.76 19.69
C ARG A 168 6.31 1.21 20.28
#